data_c7b422004e8f0c62f66f57522d50cb01
#
_entry.id   c7b422004e8f0c62f66f57522d50cb01
#
_cell.length_a   1.000
_cell.length_b   1.000
_cell.length_c   1.000
_cell.angle_alpha   90.00
_cell.angle_beta   90.00
_cell.angle_gamma   90.00
#
_symmetry.space_group_name_H-M   'P 1'
#
loop_
_entity.id
_entity.type
_entity.pdbx_description
1 polymer ?
#
loop_
_entity_poly.entity_id
_entity_poly.type
_entity_poly.pdbx_seq_one_letter_code
_entity_poly.pdbx_strand_id
1 'polypeptide(L)'
;MKLSEWLRANKRPQAFGALTDGERACAVAQIFEEAFGVPTGRVGVRRESQLIRWVLQTYRIKIPPRTETCGKCAMPFRLPDGLSGYIIHLNDVHFAGKAVIAEALEAIGL
;
A
#
# COMPACT_ATOMS: atom_id res chain seq x y z
N MET A 1 13.22 5.67 -2.60
CA MET A 1 11.88 6.04 -3.09
C MET A 1 10.86 5.94 -1.99
N LYS A 2 9.78 6.69 -2.08
CA LYS A 2 8.65 6.62 -1.16
C LYS A 2 7.60 5.63 -1.68
N LEU A 3 6.76 5.11 -0.77
CA LEU A 3 5.67 4.22 -1.15
C LEU A 3 4.73 4.85 -2.17
N SER A 4 4.43 6.13 -2.00
CA SER A 4 3.60 6.89 -2.94
C SER A 4 4.19 6.92 -4.34
N GLU A 5 5.50 7.02 -4.46
CA GLU A 5 6.18 7.06 -5.77
C GLU A 5 6.05 5.72 -6.50
N TRP A 6 6.24 4.60 -5.79
CA TRP A 6 6.04 3.28 -6.39
C TRP A 6 4.60 3.07 -6.84
N LEU A 7 3.64 3.50 -6.02
CA LEU A 7 2.23 3.37 -6.38
C LEU A 7 1.89 4.17 -7.64
N ARG A 8 2.41 5.39 -7.76
CA ARG A 8 2.20 6.23 -8.94
C ARG A 8 2.87 5.66 -10.19
N ALA A 9 4.04 5.03 -10.03
CA ALA A 9 4.81 4.48 -11.14
C ALA A 9 4.18 3.24 -11.75
N ASN A 10 3.43 2.45 -10.96
CA ASN A 10 2.83 1.22 -11.43
C ASN A 10 1.69 1.49 -12.42
N LYS A 11 1.71 0.79 -13.56
CA LYS A 11 0.75 1.01 -14.66
C LYS A 11 -0.45 0.06 -14.63
N ARG A 12 -0.47 -0.91 -13.73
CA ARG A 12 -1.57 -1.88 -13.67
C ARG A 12 -2.87 -1.22 -13.23
N PRO A 13 -4.02 -1.67 -13.76
CA PRO A 13 -5.31 -1.26 -13.23
C PRO A 13 -5.46 -1.67 -11.76
N GLN A 14 -6.23 -0.90 -11.01
CA GLN A 14 -6.43 -1.13 -9.59
C GLN A 14 -7.52 -2.17 -9.35
N ALA A 15 -7.24 -3.16 -8.49
CA ALA A 15 -8.22 -4.12 -8.00
C ALA A 15 -8.81 -3.65 -6.66
N PHE A 16 -10.06 -3.98 -6.42
CA PHE A 16 -10.76 -3.70 -5.17
C PHE A 16 -11.28 -5.01 -4.57
N GLY A 17 -11.08 -5.22 -3.27
CA GLY A 17 -11.52 -6.41 -2.57
C GLY A 17 -10.67 -7.66 -2.80
N ALA A 18 -9.57 -7.55 -3.54
CA ALA A 18 -8.66 -8.65 -3.81
C ALA A 18 -7.24 -8.12 -3.96
N LEU A 19 -6.24 -8.93 -3.61
CA LEU A 19 -4.84 -8.57 -3.78
C LEU A 19 -4.51 -8.40 -5.27
N THR A 20 -4.88 -9.39 -6.06
CA THR A 20 -4.81 -9.34 -7.52
C THR A 20 -6.08 -9.94 -8.11
N ASP A 21 -6.47 -9.43 -9.29
CA ASP A 21 -7.63 -9.91 -10.03
C ASP A 21 -7.31 -9.77 -11.53
N GLY A 22 -6.82 -10.85 -12.13
CA GLY A 22 -6.36 -10.84 -13.53
C GLY A 22 -5.24 -9.83 -13.74
N GLU A 23 -5.48 -8.82 -14.58
CA GLU A 23 -4.53 -7.74 -14.84
C GLU A 23 -4.52 -6.67 -13.76
N ARG A 24 -5.50 -6.69 -12.85
CA ARG A 24 -5.64 -5.70 -11.79
C ARG A 24 -4.86 -6.10 -10.56
N ALA A 25 -4.37 -5.11 -9.83
CA ALA A 25 -3.72 -5.31 -8.55
C ALA A 25 -4.14 -4.21 -7.57
N CYS A 26 -4.36 -4.55 -6.30
CA CYS A 26 -4.67 -3.55 -5.28
C CYS A 26 -3.44 -2.67 -5.00
N ALA A 27 -3.63 -1.56 -4.30
CA ALA A 27 -2.56 -0.61 -4.04
C ALA A 27 -1.33 -1.24 -3.36
N VAL A 28 -1.54 -2.14 -2.38
CA VAL A 28 -0.44 -2.84 -1.70
C VAL A 28 0.36 -3.70 -2.69
N ALA A 29 -0.33 -4.47 -3.52
CA ALA A 29 0.33 -5.30 -4.53
C ALA A 29 1.11 -4.46 -5.53
N GLN A 30 0.56 -3.34 -5.96
CA GLN A 30 1.23 -2.44 -6.90
C GLN A 30 2.50 -1.83 -6.32
N ILE A 31 2.47 -1.41 -5.06
CA ILE A 31 3.67 -0.91 -4.37
C ILE A 31 4.74 -1.99 -4.33
N PHE A 32 4.37 -3.21 -3.93
CA PHE A 32 5.30 -4.33 -3.86
C PHE A 32 5.88 -4.66 -5.23
N GLU A 33 5.04 -4.81 -6.24
CA GLU A 33 5.48 -5.17 -7.58
C GLU A 33 6.44 -4.13 -8.17
N GLU A 34 6.15 -2.86 -7.94
CA GLU A 34 7.01 -1.79 -8.43
C GLU A 34 8.34 -1.76 -7.68
N ALA A 35 8.33 -1.93 -6.37
CA ALA A 35 9.53 -1.92 -5.54
C ALA A 35 10.48 -3.07 -5.84
N PHE A 36 9.95 -4.26 -6.12
CA PHE A 36 10.75 -5.47 -6.34
C PHE A 36 10.88 -5.88 -7.81
N GLY A 37 10.07 -5.31 -8.70
CA GLY A 37 10.11 -5.64 -10.13
C GLY A 37 9.55 -7.03 -10.45
N VAL A 38 8.76 -7.63 -9.57
CA VAL A 38 8.18 -8.96 -9.77
C VAL A 38 6.67 -8.95 -9.50
N PRO A 39 5.87 -9.74 -10.25
CA PRO A 39 4.45 -9.87 -10.00
C PRO A 39 4.17 -10.51 -8.64
N THR A 40 3.20 -9.98 -7.91
CA THR A 40 2.80 -10.48 -6.59
C THR A 40 2.42 -11.96 -6.62
N GLY A 41 1.74 -12.41 -7.68
CA GLY A 41 1.31 -13.80 -7.82
C GLY A 41 2.44 -14.83 -7.90
N ARG A 42 3.68 -14.40 -8.11
CA ARG A 42 4.85 -15.29 -8.19
C ARG A 42 5.59 -15.48 -6.88
N VAL A 43 5.26 -14.73 -5.84
CA VAL A 43 6.02 -14.75 -4.58
C VAL A 43 5.42 -15.64 -3.49
N GLY A 44 4.30 -16.29 -3.72
CA GLY A 44 3.68 -17.18 -2.75
C GLY A 44 3.18 -16.50 -1.47
N VAL A 45 3.23 -15.18 -1.40
CA VAL A 45 2.77 -14.41 -0.25
C VAL A 45 1.30 -14.08 -0.44
N ARG A 46 0.51 -14.32 0.60
CA ARG A 46 -0.93 -14.15 0.56
C ARG A 46 -1.45 -13.02 1.44
N ARG A 47 -0.58 -12.42 2.25
CA ARG A 47 -0.98 -11.36 3.19
C ARG A 47 -0.33 -10.04 2.81
N GLU A 48 -1.15 -9.04 2.63
CA GLU A 48 -0.73 -7.69 2.26
C GLU A 48 0.26 -7.09 3.28
N SER A 49 0.08 -7.40 4.56
CA SER A 49 0.97 -6.93 5.61
C SER A 49 2.41 -7.41 5.43
N GLN A 50 2.61 -8.62 4.92
CA GLN A 50 3.93 -9.16 4.64
C GLN A 50 4.58 -8.43 3.47
N LEU A 51 3.81 -8.12 2.43
CA LEU A 51 4.31 -7.39 1.26
C LEU A 51 4.86 -6.02 1.65
N ILE A 52 4.09 -5.27 2.40
CA ILE A 52 4.52 -3.93 2.87
C ILE A 52 5.71 -4.05 3.82
N ARG A 53 5.71 -5.04 4.74
CA ARG A 53 6.84 -5.27 5.63
C ARG A 53 8.12 -5.53 4.86
N TRP A 54 8.08 -6.35 3.83
CA TRP A 54 9.25 -6.64 3.00
C TRP A 54 9.77 -5.39 2.29
N VAL A 55 8.87 -4.56 1.77
CA VAL A 55 9.25 -3.28 1.15
C VAL A 55 9.98 -2.40 2.18
N LEU A 56 9.39 -2.22 3.35
CA LEU A 56 9.99 -1.37 4.40
C LEU A 56 11.36 -1.90 4.83
N GLN A 57 11.49 -3.21 5.03
CA GLN A 57 12.74 -3.83 5.48
C GLN A 57 13.82 -3.75 4.39
N THR A 58 13.48 -4.11 3.16
CA THR A 58 14.45 -4.14 2.06
C THR A 58 15.02 -2.77 1.74
N TYR A 59 14.17 -1.76 1.73
CA TYR A 59 14.59 -0.39 1.42
C TYR A 59 14.95 0.42 2.67
N ARG A 60 14.95 -0.23 3.85
CA ARG A 60 15.32 0.40 5.14
C ARG A 60 14.51 1.65 5.43
N ILE A 61 13.23 1.61 5.11
CA ILE A 61 12.31 2.69 5.41
C ILE A 61 11.89 2.57 6.87
N LYS A 62 12.35 3.50 7.70
CA LYS A 62 12.03 3.51 9.14
C LYS A 62 10.89 4.47 9.39
N ILE A 63 9.84 3.95 10.02
CA ILE A 63 8.67 4.74 10.38
C ILE A 63 8.60 4.77 11.91
N PRO A 64 8.80 5.93 12.54
CA PRO A 64 8.64 6.03 14.00
C PRO A 64 7.24 5.64 14.43
N PRO A 65 7.08 4.85 15.50
CA PRO A 65 5.76 4.49 16.00
C PRO A 65 4.93 5.74 16.33
N ARG A 66 3.74 5.82 15.75
CA ARG A 66 2.80 6.91 16.00
C ARG A 66 1.40 6.50 15.60
N THR A 67 0.40 7.22 16.10
CA THR A 67 -0.99 7.05 15.71
C THR A 67 -1.37 8.13 14.69
N GLU A 68 -2.02 7.71 13.62
CA GLU A 68 -2.56 8.57 12.59
C GLU A 68 -4.05 8.28 12.41
N THR A 69 -4.75 9.11 11.67
CA THR A 69 -6.17 8.91 11.38
C THR A 69 -6.42 8.98 9.88
N CYS A 70 -7.39 8.19 9.41
CA CYS A 70 -7.83 8.25 8.02
C CYS A 70 -8.46 9.62 7.74
N GLY A 71 -7.99 10.30 6.69
CA GLY A 71 -8.50 11.61 6.31
C GLY A 71 -9.94 11.59 5.79
N LYS A 72 -10.49 10.40 5.48
CA LYS A 72 -11.84 10.27 4.94
C LYS A 72 -12.89 9.91 6.00
N CYS A 73 -12.53 9.17 7.03
CA CYS A 73 -13.49 8.70 8.06
C CYS A 73 -12.98 8.81 9.49
N ALA A 74 -11.81 9.38 9.68
CA ALA A 74 -11.17 9.56 10.98
C ALA A 74 -10.89 8.26 11.75
N MET A 75 -10.88 7.09 11.08
CA MET A 75 -10.50 5.84 11.70
C MET A 75 -9.03 5.89 12.15
N PRO A 76 -8.73 5.59 13.43
CA PRO A 76 -7.35 5.62 13.89
C PRO A 76 -6.59 4.37 13.41
N PHE A 77 -5.29 4.52 13.16
CA PHE A 77 -4.39 3.42 12.87
C PHE A 77 -2.99 3.74 13.42
N ARG A 78 -2.23 2.69 13.72
CA ARG A 78 -0.86 2.85 14.23
C ARG A 78 0.15 2.53 13.14
N LEU A 79 1.21 3.34 13.08
CA LEU A 79 2.37 3.10 12.25
C LEU A 79 3.50 2.52 13.09
N PRO A 80 4.33 1.64 12.53
CA PRO A 80 4.28 1.11 11.14
C PRO A 80 3.32 -0.07 10.96
N ASP A 81 2.86 -0.72 12.03
CA ASP A 81 2.15 -2.00 11.97
C ASP A 81 0.82 -1.92 11.22
N GLY A 82 0.11 -0.81 11.33
CA GLY A 82 -1.19 -0.61 10.69
C GLY A 82 -1.11 -0.04 9.26
N LEU A 83 0.07 0.10 8.68
CA LEU A 83 0.22 0.75 7.38
C LEU A 83 -0.48 -0.02 6.25
N SER A 84 -0.25 -1.33 6.16
CA SER A 84 -0.91 -2.13 5.12
C SER A 84 -2.42 -2.10 5.29
N GLY A 85 -2.91 -2.19 6.53
CA GLY A 85 -4.33 -2.08 6.84
C GLY A 85 -4.92 -0.74 6.42
N TYR A 86 -4.19 0.35 6.61
CA TYR A 86 -4.63 1.67 6.16
C TYR A 86 -4.72 1.75 4.63
N ILE A 87 -3.72 1.26 3.93
CA ILE A 87 -3.73 1.26 2.45
C ILE A 87 -4.92 0.44 1.93
N ILE A 88 -5.16 -0.74 2.51
CA ILE A 88 -6.29 -1.60 2.16
C ILE A 88 -7.61 -0.90 2.48
N HIS A 89 -7.70 -0.24 3.63
CA HIS A 89 -8.87 0.53 4.03
C HIS A 89 -9.21 1.60 2.99
N LEU A 90 -8.24 2.35 2.52
CA LEU A 90 -8.46 3.33 1.45
C LEU A 90 -8.87 2.65 0.13
N ASN A 91 -8.22 1.54 -0.20
CA ASN A 91 -8.47 0.81 -1.44
C ASN A 91 -9.86 0.15 -1.46
N ASP A 92 -10.21 -0.56 -0.41
CA ASP A 92 -11.37 -1.47 -0.40
C ASP A 92 -12.60 -0.91 0.32
N VAL A 93 -12.44 -0.03 1.31
CA VAL A 93 -13.55 0.58 2.03
C VAL A 93 -13.96 1.89 1.38
N HIS A 94 -13.00 2.74 1.06
CA HIS A 94 -13.26 4.04 0.42
C HIS A 94 -13.20 4.01 -1.09
N PHE A 95 -12.79 2.89 -1.69
CA PHE A 95 -12.61 2.75 -3.14
C PHE A 95 -11.78 3.89 -3.73
N ALA A 96 -10.77 4.32 -2.99
CA ALA A 96 -9.92 5.42 -3.40
C ALA A 96 -9.04 5.02 -4.58
N GLY A 97 -8.94 5.87 -5.59
CA GLY A 97 -8.02 5.66 -6.71
C GLY A 97 -6.56 5.79 -6.30
N LYS A 98 -5.65 5.27 -7.12
CA LYS A 98 -4.21 5.30 -6.81
C LYS A 98 -3.68 6.68 -6.48
N ALA A 99 -4.09 7.70 -7.21
CA ALA A 99 -3.65 9.07 -6.96
C ALA A 99 -4.06 9.54 -5.56
N VAL A 100 -5.28 9.23 -5.14
CA VAL A 100 -5.79 9.61 -3.81
C VAL A 100 -5.03 8.85 -2.71
N ILE A 101 -4.78 7.55 -2.91
CA ILE A 101 -4.01 6.75 -1.96
C ILE A 101 -2.57 7.27 -1.85
N ALA A 102 -1.94 7.59 -3.00
CA ALA A 102 -0.60 8.16 -3.01
C ALA A 102 -0.55 9.49 -2.26
N GLU A 103 -1.53 10.37 -2.46
CA GLU A 103 -1.62 11.64 -1.71
C GLU A 103 -1.77 11.39 -0.21
N ALA A 104 -2.57 10.41 0.19
CA ALA A 104 -2.75 10.06 1.60
C ALA A 104 -1.44 9.55 2.22
N LEU A 105 -0.66 8.76 1.47
CA LEU A 105 0.66 8.31 1.92
C LEU A 105 1.64 9.48 2.04
N GLU A 106 1.65 10.38 1.08
CA GLU A 106 2.48 11.59 1.13
C GLU A 106 2.16 12.46 2.36
N ALA A 107 0.88 12.57 2.71
CA ALA A 107 0.44 13.33 3.88
C ALA A 107 1.02 12.82 5.20
N ILE A 108 1.38 11.54 5.27
CA ILE A 108 2.02 10.93 6.44
C ILE A 108 3.51 10.63 6.22
N GLY A 109 4.12 11.23 5.19
CA GLY A 109 5.55 11.15 4.93
C GLY A 109 6.01 9.91 4.17
N LEU A 110 5.09 9.20 3.55
CA LEU A 110 5.37 7.95 2.84
C LEU A 110 5.01 8.03 1.36
#